data_4536c281b59dfa112b7bdef498315b97
#
_entry.id   4536c281b59dfa112b7bdef498315b97
#
_cell.length_a   1.000
_cell.length_b   1.000
_cell.length_c   1.000
_cell.angle_alpha   90.00
_cell.angle_beta   90.00
_cell.angle_gamma   90.00
#
_symmetry.space_group_name_H-M   'P 1'
#
loop_
_entity.id
_entity.type
_entity.pdbx_description
1 polymer ?
#
loop_
_entity_poly.entity_id
_entity_poly.type
_entity_poly.pdbx_seq_one_letter_code
_entity_poly.pdbx_strand_id
1 'polypeptide(L)'
;MVEVMADGFVGAVVNFERTYDGDFIRLEDRYGVERIFKMREGAFMIDGQRVSLTRYVPKAPQQRSDSGSRRVKNLEAKVAAPSRIWVEGIHDAAIVEKIWGHDLRVEGVVVEYLEGLDNLPERLDDFQPQHGRRVGVLADHLVTGSKEMRLTASVGPHVLVTGHPFIDIWAAVKPDRLGLRAWPEVPYGEDWKTGVCRRVGWSDPKEGWNRVYNAVTSFRDVDSSLIGAVERLVDFVTTPELSKEDLA
;
A
#
# COMPACT_ATOMS: atom_id res chain seq x y z
N MET A 1 -13.59 -13.41 37.51
CA MET A 1 -14.22 -14.69 37.92
C MET A 1 -15.63 -14.73 37.32
N VAL A 2 -16.07 -15.90 36.91
CA VAL A 2 -17.39 -16.12 36.31
C VAL A 2 -18.19 -17.00 37.27
N GLU A 3 -19.39 -16.62 37.59
CA GLU A 3 -20.34 -17.42 38.38
C GLU A 3 -21.38 -18.03 37.45
N VAL A 4 -21.72 -19.29 37.65
CA VAL A 4 -22.73 -20.01 36.89
C VAL A 4 -24.06 -19.86 37.61
N MET A 5 -25.07 -19.27 36.96
CA MET A 5 -26.39 -19.00 37.57
C MET A 5 -27.15 -20.27 38.02
N ALA A 6 -26.86 -21.42 37.39
CA ALA A 6 -27.64 -22.65 37.65
C ALA A 6 -27.28 -23.34 38.98
N ASP A 7 -26.02 -23.26 39.42
CA ASP A 7 -25.51 -23.99 40.58
C ASP A 7 -24.57 -23.16 41.48
N GLY A 8 -24.35 -21.87 41.16
CA GLY A 8 -23.49 -20.97 41.89
C GLY A 8 -22.00 -21.31 41.84
N PHE A 9 -21.56 -22.12 40.86
CA PHE A 9 -20.14 -22.45 40.72
C PHE A 9 -19.38 -21.19 40.23
N VAL A 10 -18.32 -20.85 40.96
CA VAL A 10 -17.47 -19.68 40.65
C VAL A 10 -16.09 -20.15 40.23
N GLY A 11 -15.65 -19.73 39.02
CA GLY A 11 -14.36 -20.12 38.48
C GLY A 11 -13.78 -19.12 37.48
N ALA A 12 -12.52 -19.33 37.15
CA ALA A 12 -11.84 -18.69 36.03
C ALA A 12 -12.09 -19.48 34.74
N VAL A 13 -12.18 -18.79 33.62
CA VAL A 13 -12.26 -19.47 32.31
C VAL A 13 -10.90 -20.05 31.96
N VAL A 14 -10.83 -21.37 31.80
CA VAL A 14 -9.58 -22.06 31.41
C VAL A 14 -9.64 -22.60 29.99
N ASN A 15 -10.83 -22.89 29.46
CA ASN A 15 -10.94 -23.37 28.08
C ASN A 15 -12.34 -23.10 27.49
N PHE A 16 -12.39 -23.05 26.14
CA PHE A 16 -13.61 -23.07 25.35
C PHE A 16 -13.63 -24.31 24.46
N GLU A 17 -14.73 -25.02 24.45
CA GLU A 17 -14.90 -26.22 23.63
C GLU A 17 -16.13 -26.05 22.73
N ARG A 18 -16.00 -26.40 21.46
CA ARG A 18 -17.12 -26.46 20.52
C ARG A 18 -17.42 -27.90 20.20
N THR A 19 -18.65 -28.30 20.47
CA THR A 19 -19.14 -29.64 20.17
C THR A 19 -20.33 -29.58 19.22
N TYR A 20 -20.82 -30.75 18.79
CA TYR A 20 -22.04 -30.83 18.00
C TYR A 20 -23.27 -30.24 18.74
N ASP A 21 -23.30 -30.34 20.08
CA ASP A 21 -24.40 -29.83 20.90
C ASP A 21 -24.29 -28.33 21.26
N GLY A 22 -23.26 -27.64 20.75
CA GLY A 22 -23.05 -26.21 20.96
C GLY A 22 -21.71 -25.85 21.59
N ASP A 23 -21.62 -24.62 22.07
CA ASP A 23 -20.41 -24.08 22.68
C ASP A 23 -20.43 -24.30 24.20
N PHE A 24 -19.30 -24.72 24.75
CA PHE A 24 -19.10 -25.02 26.16
C PHE A 24 -17.90 -24.23 26.68
N ILE A 25 -17.96 -23.91 27.96
CA ILE A 25 -16.88 -23.24 28.71
C ILE A 25 -16.43 -24.15 29.85
N ARG A 26 -15.13 -24.23 30.07
CA ARG A 26 -14.53 -24.89 31.21
C ARG A 26 -14.08 -23.84 32.22
N LEU A 27 -14.59 -23.96 33.43
CA LEU A 27 -14.25 -23.09 34.56
C LEU A 27 -13.46 -23.89 35.59
N GLU A 28 -12.43 -23.26 36.15
CA GLU A 28 -11.63 -23.79 37.27
C GLU A 28 -11.86 -22.94 38.51
N ASP A 29 -12.24 -23.54 39.62
CA ASP A 29 -12.43 -22.84 40.87
C ASP A 29 -11.07 -22.59 41.60
N ARG A 30 -11.14 -21.91 42.75
CA ARG A 30 -9.96 -21.58 43.56
C ARG A 30 -9.22 -22.80 44.17
N TYR A 31 -9.82 -23.98 44.10
CA TYR A 31 -9.28 -25.23 44.59
C TYR A 31 -8.75 -26.12 43.46
N GLY A 32 -8.78 -25.66 42.21
CA GLY A 32 -8.34 -26.38 41.01
C GLY A 32 -9.40 -27.38 40.49
N VAL A 33 -10.66 -27.27 40.93
CA VAL A 33 -11.72 -28.13 40.43
C VAL A 33 -12.24 -27.55 39.13
N GLU A 34 -12.16 -28.33 38.05
CA GLU A 34 -12.66 -27.96 36.75
C GLU A 34 -14.06 -28.51 36.52
N ARG A 35 -14.96 -27.66 35.93
CA ARG A 35 -16.28 -28.03 35.44
C ARG A 35 -16.58 -27.44 34.09
N ILE A 36 -17.40 -28.16 33.30
CA ILE A 36 -17.79 -27.77 31.95
C ILE A 36 -19.24 -27.33 31.98
N PHE A 37 -19.52 -26.16 31.38
CA PHE A 37 -20.83 -25.57 31.33
C PHE A 37 -21.20 -25.19 29.89
N LYS A 38 -22.46 -25.48 29.50
CA LYS A 38 -22.98 -25.05 28.19
C LYS A 38 -23.18 -23.56 28.17
N MET A 39 -22.65 -22.89 27.15
CA MET A 39 -22.82 -21.47 26.96
C MET A 39 -24.26 -21.17 26.49
N ARG A 40 -25.05 -20.57 27.38
CA ARG A 40 -26.41 -20.12 27.11
C ARG A 40 -26.52 -18.64 27.41
N GLU A 41 -27.48 -17.97 26.75
CA GLU A 41 -27.77 -16.58 27.01
C GLU A 41 -28.14 -16.35 28.47
N GLY A 42 -27.45 -15.41 29.12
CA GLY A 42 -27.67 -15.03 30.51
C GLY A 42 -27.43 -16.14 31.55
N ALA A 43 -26.67 -17.19 31.21
CA ALA A 43 -26.37 -18.30 32.14
C ALA A 43 -25.27 -17.99 33.14
N PHE A 44 -24.58 -16.86 33.00
CA PHE A 44 -23.41 -16.50 33.81
C PHE A 44 -23.58 -15.14 34.47
N MET A 45 -22.78 -14.91 35.51
CA MET A 45 -22.69 -13.66 36.23
C MET A 45 -21.24 -13.22 36.39
N ILE A 46 -20.93 -11.94 36.18
CA ILE A 46 -19.65 -11.30 36.44
C ILE A 46 -19.92 -10.04 37.26
N ASP A 47 -19.25 -9.91 38.39
CA ASP A 47 -19.39 -8.76 39.31
C ASP A 47 -20.86 -8.40 39.66
N GLY A 48 -21.65 -9.45 39.88
CA GLY A 48 -23.07 -9.31 40.23
C GLY A 48 -23.99 -8.96 39.05
N GLN A 49 -23.49 -8.89 37.85
CA GLN A 49 -24.28 -8.62 36.65
C GLN A 49 -24.43 -9.88 35.79
N ARG A 50 -25.66 -10.10 35.34
CA ARG A 50 -25.98 -11.22 34.45
C ARG A 50 -25.43 -10.96 33.06
N VAL A 51 -24.63 -11.92 32.54
CA VAL A 51 -23.96 -11.80 31.25
C VAL A 51 -24.12 -13.05 30.38
N SER A 52 -24.00 -12.88 29.09
CA SER A 52 -23.88 -13.96 28.14
C SER A 52 -22.43 -14.04 27.69
N LEU A 53 -21.77 -15.17 27.96
CA LEU A 53 -20.41 -15.37 27.47
C LEU A 53 -20.43 -15.74 26.00
N THR A 54 -19.61 -15.10 25.22
CA THR A 54 -19.39 -15.41 23.82
C THR A 54 -17.92 -15.73 23.58
N ARG A 55 -17.66 -16.69 22.70
CA ARG A 55 -16.29 -17.00 22.34
C ARG A 55 -15.66 -15.78 21.65
N TYR A 56 -14.52 -15.35 22.14
CA TYR A 56 -13.69 -14.39 21.39
C TYR A 56 -13.20 -15.04 20.11
N VAL A 57 -13.72 -14.61 18.98
CA VAL A 57 -13.19 -14.93 17.65
C VAL A 57 -12.29 -13.76 17.26
N PRO A 58 -10.95 -13.94 17.21
CA PRO A 58 -10.09 -12.89 16.70
C PRO A 58 -10.58 -12.47 15.32
N LYS A 59 -10.85 -11.18 15.12
CA LYS A 59 -11.10 -10.67 13.77
C LYS A 59 -9.91 -11.06 12.92
N ALA A 60 -10.18 -11.76 11.81
CA ALA A 60 -9.13 -12.05 10.83
C ALA A 60 -8.36 -10.76 10.55
N PRO A 61 -7.01 -10.79 10.55
CA PRO A 61 -6.23 -9.60 10.29
C PRO A 61 -6.74 -8.97 9.00
N GLN A 62 -7.02 -7.67 9.04
CA GLN A 62 -7.45 -6.94 7.84
C GLN A 62 -6.34 -7.10 6.82
N GLN A 63 -6.64 -7.74 5.69
CA GLN A 63 -5.67 -7.85 4.61
C GLN A 63 -5.34 -6.44 4.14
N ARG A 64 -4.04 -6.13 4.16
CA ARG A 64 -3.50 -4.89 3.60
C ARG A 64 -3.25 -5.08 2.10
N SER A 65 -3.31 -3.99 1.34
CA SER A 65 -2.82 -3.94 -0.03
C SER A 65 -1.28 -3.94 -0.05
N ASP A 66 -0.70 -4.05 -1.21
CA ASP A 66 0.75 -4.05 -1.37
C ASP A 66 1.37 -2.67 -1.07
N SER A 67 0.57 -1.60 -1.11
CA SER A 67 0.90 -0.26 -0.62
C SER A 67 0.81 -0.12 0.91
N GLY A 68 0.25 -1.11 1.61
CA GLY A 68 0.04 -1.09 3.05
C GLY A 68 -1.32 -0.56 3.50
N SER A 69 -2.15 -0.07 2.60
CA SER A 69 -3.50 0.44 2.83
C SER A 69 -4.49 -0.69 3.17
N ARG A 70 -5.69 -0.32 3.59
CA ARG A 70 -6.75 -1.29 3.87
C ARG A 70 -7.28 -1.89 2.57
N ARG A 71 -7.17 -3.22 2.41
CA ARG A 71 -7.69 -3.90 1.22
C ARG A 71 -9.22 -3.92 1.22
N VAL A 72 -9.82 -3.37 0.16
CA VAL A 72 -11.27 -3.46 -0.11
C VAL A 72 -11.54 -4.78 -0.81
N LYS A 73 -12.48 -5.56 -0.27
CA LYS A 73 -12.94 -6.82 -0.88
C LYS A 73 -14.06 -6.55 -1.88
N ASN A 74 -14.17 -7.40 -2.89
CA ASN A 74 -15.24 -7.35 -3.90
C ASN A 74 -15.33 -5.98 -4.60
N LEU A 75 -14.20 -5.50 -5.14
CA LEU A 75 -14.15 -4.31 -5.96
C LEU A 75 -15.01 -4.53 -7.21
N GLU A 76 -16.08 -3.76 -7.31
CA GLU A 76 -16.83 -3.64 -8.57
C GLU A 76 -16.05 -2.75 -9.55
N ALA A 77 -16.20 -3.04 -10.84
CA ALA A 77 -15.61 -2.21 -11.87
C ALA A 77 -16.22 -0.80 -11.81
N LYS A 78 -15.37 0.21 -11.61
CA LYS A 78 -15.79 1.62 -11.63
C LYS A 78 -15.47 2.24 -13.00
N VAL A 79 -16.25 3.25 -13.38
CA VAL A 79 -15.85 4.16 -14.46
C VAL A 79 -14.60 4.90 -14.01
N ALA A 80 -13.62 5.04 -14.90
CA ALA A 80 -12.38 5.76 -14.59
C ALA A 80 -12.69 7.18 -14.11
N ALA A 81 -12.04 7.58 -13.00
CA ALA A 81 -12.10 8.96 -12.51
C ALA A 81 -11.57 9.94 -13.58
N PRO A 82 -11.99 11.20 -13.57
CA PRO A 82 -11.46 12.19 -14.50
C PRO A 82 -9.97 12.47 -14.30
N SER A 83 -9.47 12.37 -13.07
CA SER A 83 -8.06 12.62 -12.73
C SER A 83 -7.15 11.45 -13.13
N ARG A 84 -5.87 11.75 -13.36
CA ARG A 84 -4.85 10.78 -13.82
C ARG A 84 -3.59 10.89 -12.99
N ILE A 85 -2.84 9.80 -12.95
CA ILE A 85 -1.43 9.81 -12.58
C ILE A 85 -0.63 9.50 -13.84
N TRP A 86 0.29 10.38 -14.20
CA TRP A 86 1.22 10.20 -15.29
C TRP A 86 2.61 9.87 -14.73
N VAL A 87 3.27 8.96 -15.37
CA VAL A 87 4.64 8.55 -15.04
C VAL A 87 5.53 8.68 -16.26
N GLU A 88 6.82 8.78 -16.08
CA GLU A 88 7.73 9.05 -17.18
C GLU A 88 7.79 7.90 -18.18
N GLY A 89 7.95 6.65 -17.67
CA GLY A 89 8.15 5.49 -18.49
C GLY A 89 7.27 4.28 -18.12
N ILE A 90 7.38 3.24 -18.94
CA ILE A 90 6.59 2.01 -18.77
C ILE A 90 6.98 1.22 -17.49
N HIS A 91 8.25 1.29 -17.08
CA HIS A 91 8.71 0.63 -15.86
C HIS A 91 8.15 1.30 -14.60
N ASP A 92 8.03 2.63 -14.64
CA ASP A 92 7.41 3.45 -13.58
C ASP A 92 5.94 3.07 -13.43
N ALA A 93 5.22 3.03 -14.53
CA ALA A 93 3.82 2.60 -14.54
C ALA A 93 3.67 1.20 -13.92
N ALA A 94 4.53 0.26 -14.32
CA ALA A 94 4.47 -1.11 -13.83
C ALA A 94 4.75 -1.24 -12.33
N ILE A 95 5.69 -0.49 -11.76
CA ILE A 95 5.98 -0.48 -10.32
C ILE A 95 4.87 0.20 -9.54
N VAL A 96 4.38 1.35 -10.00
CA VAL A 96 3.28 2.08 -9.38
C VAL A 96 2.02 1.21 -9.36
N GLU A 97 1.64 0.61 -10.48
CA GLU A 97 0.50 -0.30 -10.57
C GLU A 97 0.67 -1.55 -9.70
N LYS A 98 1.89 -2.09 -9.58
CA LYS A 98 2.16 -3.28 -8.78
C LYS A 98 1.94 -3.01 -7.30
N ILE A 99 2.37 -1.87 -6.79
CA ILE A 99 2.29 -1.53 -5.36
C ILE A 99 0.95 -0.88 -5.01
N TRP A 100 0.53 0.14 -5.75
CA TRP A 100 -0.65 0.96 -5.46
C TRP A 100 -1.88 0.62 -6.30
N GLY A 101 -1.76 -0.27 -7.28
CA GLY A 101 -2.83 -0.57 -8.22
C GLY A 101 -4.14 -1.03 -7.58
N HIS A 102 -4.10 -1.62 -6.37
CA HIS A 102 -5.33 -1.91 -5.62
C HIS A 102 -6.04 -0.61 -5.21
N ASP A 103 -5.30 0.33 -4.61
CA ASP A 103 -5.86 1.57 -4.08
C ASP A 103 -6.30 2.50 -5.23
N LEU A 104 -5.50 2.58 -6.28
CA LEU A 104 -5.84 3.31 -7.50
C LEU A 104 -7.14 2.79 -8.13
N ARG A 105 -7.36 1.47 -8.17
CA ARG A 105 -8.63 0.89 -8.65
C ARG A 105 -9.80 1.18 -7.72
N VAL A 106 -9.58 1.23 -6.41
CA VAL A 106 -10.62 1.64 -5.44
C VAL A 106 -11.09 3.06 -5.74
N GLU A 107 -10.17 3.96 -6.06
CA GLU A 107 -10.45 5.36 -6.37
C GLU A 107 -10.84 5.60 -7.84
N GLY A 108 -10.64 4.61 -8.71
CA GLY A 108 -10.88 4.73 -10.15
C GLY A 108 -9.81 5.51 -10.90
N VAL A 109 -8.65 5.76 -10.27
CA VAL A 109 -7.54 6.50 -10.89
C VAL A 109 -6.77 5.59 -11.84
N VAL A 110 -6.43 6.13 -13.01
CA VAL A 110 -5.66 5.45 -14.05
C VAL A 110 -4.24 6.00 -14.07
N VAL A 111 -3.25 5.09 -14.18
CA VAL A 111 -1.85 5.41 -14.42
C VAL A 111 -1.57 5.32 -15.92
N GLU A 112 -0.98 6.35 -16.47
CA GLU A 112 -0.57 6.44 -17.89
C GLU A 112 0.90 6.84 -17.94
N TYR A 113 1.65 6.39 -18.94
CA TYR A 113 3.03 6.82 -19.14
C TYR A 113 3.16 7.86 -20.27
N LEU A 114 4.12 8.77 -20.11
CA LEU A 114 4.30 9.95 -20.97
C LEU A 114 5.23 9.70 -22.15
N GLU A 115 5.95 8.56 -22.16
CA GLU A 115 7.05 8.32 -23.14
C GLU A 115 8.17 9.39 -23.03
N GLY A 116 8.44 9.83 -21.81
CA GLY A 116 9.38 10.89 -21.48
C GLY A 116 8.70 12.17 -21.01
N LEU A 117 9.33 12.82 -20.03
CA LEU A 117 8.79 14.04 -19.40
C LEU A 117 8.71 15.24 -20.36
N ASP A 118 9.46 15.21 -21.45
CA ASP A 118 9.44 16.25 -22.49
C ASP A 118 8.09 16.36 -23.17
N ASN A 119 7.27 15.31 -23.17
CA ASN A 119 5.91 15.31 -23.73
C ASN A 119 4.87 15.93 -22.77
N LEU A 120 5.27 16.26 -21.53
CA LEU A 120 4.35 16.78 -20.51
C LEU A 120 3.57 18.03 -20.97
N PRO A 121 4.19 19.07 -21.57
CA PRO A 121 3.44 20.27 -21.99
C PRO A 121 2.32 19.95 -23.00
N GLU A 122 2.61 19.17 -24.04
CA GLU A 122 1.65 18.77 -25.06
C GLU A 122 0.50 17.95 -24.44
N ARG A 123 0.83 17.00 -23.57
CA ARG A 123 -0.16 16.17 -22.87
C ARG A 123 -1.05 16.99 -21.94
N LEU A 124 -0.51 18.03 -21.28
CA LEU A 124 -1.30 18.94 -20.46
C LEU A 124 -2.24 19.81 -21.30
N ASP A 125 -1.77 20.27 -22.47
CA ASP A 125 -2.59 21.04 -23.39
C ASP A 125 -3.77 20.21 -23.94
N ASP A 126 -3.55 18.94 -24.23
CA ASP A 126 -4.62 18.03 -24.68
C ASP A 126 -5.58 17.67 -23.53
N PHE A 127 -5.04 17.41 -22.34
CA PHE A 127 -5.84 16.97 -21.22
C PHE A 127 -6.63 18.09 -20.54
N GLN A 128 -6.14 19.33 -20.56
CA GLN A 128 -6.76 20.51 -19.93
C GLN A 128 -7.11 20.28 -18.44
N PRO A 129 -6.11 20.18 -17.55
CA PRO A 129 -6.35 19.97 -16.13
C PRO A 129 -7.19 21.10 -15.51
N GLN A 130 -8.17 20.73 -14.69
CA GLN A 130 -9.06 21.68 -14.02
C GLN A 130 -9.54 21.11 -12.68
N HIS A 131 -10.34 21.87 -11.94
CA HIS A 131 -10.95 21.38 -10.70
C HIS A 131 -11.75 20.09 -10.98
N GLY A 132 -11.47 19.04 -10.18
CA GLY A 132 -12.08 17.71 -10.35
C GLY A 132 -11.51 16.86 -11.50
N ARG A 133 -10.56 17.39 -12.28
CA ARG A 133 -9.83 16.68 -13.34
C ARG A 133 -8.34 17.00 -13.24
N ARG A 134 -7.71 16.45 -12.22
CA ARG A 134 -6.32 16.72 -11.84
C ARG A 134 -5.33 15.77 -12.47
N VAL A 135 -4.09 16.18 -12.52
CA VAL A 135 -2.97 15.36 -12.99
C VAL A 135 -1.87 15.32 -11.93
N GLY A 136 -1.54 14.14 -11.47
CA GLY A 136 -0.31 13.87 -10.72
C GLY A 136 0.76 13.37 -11.67
N VAL A 137 1.99 13.89 -11.59
CA VAL A 137 3.11 13.46 -12.44
C VAL A 137 4.24 12.94 -11.56
N LEU A 138 4.66 11.70 -11.79
CA LEU A 138 5.87 11.13 -11.19
C LEU A 138 7.03 11.29 -12.17
N ALA A 139 8.06 12.03 -11.75
CA ALA A 139 9.26 12.26 -12.54
C ALA A 139 10.47 11.52 -11.95
N ASP A 140 11.30 10.96 -12.80
CA ASP A 140 12.61 10.44 -12.43
C ASP A 140 13.57 11.60 -12.13
N HIS A 141 14.59 11.35 -11.34
CA HIS A 141 15.71 12.27 -11.08
C HIS A 141 15.30 13.72 -10.74
N LEU A 142 14.22 13.89 -9.96
CA LEU A 142 13.75 15.21 -9.55
C LEU A 142 14.68 15.79 -8.47
N VAL A 143 15.79 16.40 -8.91
CA VAL A 143 16.80 17.01 -8.04
C VAL A 143 16.93 18.50 -8.30
N THR A 144 17.39 19.25 -7.30
CA THR A 144 17.54 20.72 -7.39
C THR A 144 18.39 21.11 -8.60
N GLY A 145 17.84 21.95 -9.48
CA GLY A 145 18.51 22.45 -10.68
C GLY A 145 18.38 21.55 -11.91
N SER A 146 17.72 20.41 -11.79
CA SER A 146 17.45 19.53 -12.95
C SER A 146 16.50 20.19 -13.96
N LYS A 147 16.43 19.63 -15.16
CA LYS A 147 15.48 20.03 -16.21
C LYS A 147 14.06 19.73 -15.72
N GLU A 148 13.85 18.61 -15.09
CA GLU A 148 12.60 18.12 -14.53
C GLU A 148 12.04 19.13 -13.52
N MET A 149 12.88 19.64 -12.60
CA MET A 149 12.45 20.66 -11.63
C MET A 149 12.04 21.99 -12.29
N ARG A 150 12.63 22.37 -13.41
CA ARG A 150 12.20 23.58 -14.14
C ARG A 150 10.85 23.40 -14.81
N LEU A 151 10.55 22.20 -15.32
CA LEU A 151 9.23 21.86 -15.84
C LEU A 151 8.16 21.92 -14.75
N THR A 152 8.47 21.51 -13.52
CA THR A 152 7.51 21.55 -12.40
C THR A 152 7.09 22.98 -12.03
N ALA A 153 7.99 23.96 -12.18
CA ALA A 153 7.70 25.36 -11.85
C ALA A 153 6.69 26.02 -12.79
N SER A 154 6.48 25.46 -13.99
CA SER A 154 5.61 26.04 -15.04
C SER A 154 4.20 25.47 -15.07
N VAL A 155 3.89 24.43 -14.26
CA VAL A 155 2.58 23.76 -14.29
C VAL A 155 1.52 24.50 -13.45
N GLY A 156 0.27 24.46 -13.91
CA GLY A 156 -0.87 25.11 -13.25
C GLY A 156 -1.26 24.46 -11.90
N PRO A 157 -2.27 25.03 -11.21
CA PRO A 157 -2.66 24.61 -9.86
C PRO A 157 -3.31 23.21 -9.82
N HIS A 158 -3.75 22.69 -10.95
CA HIS A 158 -4.39 21.37 -11.06
C HIS A 158 -3.42 20.26 -11.50
N VAL A 159 -2.11 20.56 -11.43
CA VAL A 159 -1.04 19.62 -11.75
C VAL A 159 -0.05 19.61 -10.60
N LEU A 160 0.17 18.43 -10.01
CA LEU A 160 1.22 18.20 -9.02
C LEU A 160 2.30 17.33 -9.65
N VAL A 161 3.54 17.82 -9.64
CA VAL A 161 4.71 17.02 -10.04
C VAL A 161 5.50 16.65 -8.80
N THR A 162 5.70 15.35 -8.60
CA THR A 162 6.57 14.79 -7.56
C THR A 162 7.61 13.91 -8.22
N GLY A 163 8.59 13.46 -7.47
CA GLY A 163 9.60 12.54 -8.01
C GLY A 163 10.52 12.01 -6.93
N HIS A 164 11.48 11.26 -7.35
CA HIS A 164 12.52 10.67 -6.53
C HIS A 164 13.93 11.05 -7.07
N PRO A 165 14.98 10.93 -6.23
CA PRO A 165 16.32 11.38 -6.61
C PRO A 165 17.05 10.41 -7.55
N PHE A 166 16.50 9.24 -7.82
CA PHE A 166 17.14 8.21 -8.61
C PHE A 166 17.07 8.49 -10.11
N ILE A 167 18.08 8.07 -10.85
CA ILE A 167 18.17 8.25 -12.30
C ILE A 167 17.13 7.42 -13.07
N ASP A 168 16.61 6.37 -12.45
CA ASP A 168 15.60 5.46 -13.01
C ASP A 168 14.92 4.73 -11.86
N ILE A 169 13.66 4.35 -12.02
CA ILE A 169 12.86 3.69 -10.98
C ILE A 169 13.45 2.37 -10.47
N TRP A 170 14.27 1.68 -11.28
CA TRP A 170 14.97 0.49 -10.79
C TRP A 170 15.80 0.81 -9.56
N ALA A 171 16.51 1.95 -9.57
CA ALA A 171 17.35 2.36 -8.46
C ALA A 171 16.55 2.73 -7.20
N ALA A 172 15.25 2.96 -7.33
CA ALA A 172 14.35 3.13 -6.19
C ALA A 172 13.99 1.79 -5.51
N VAL A 173 14.23 0.64 -6.15
CA VAL A 173 14.07 -0.67 -5.51
C VAL A 173 15.26 -0.93 -4.61
N LYS A 174 15.02 -1.35 -3.37
CA LYS A 174 16.08 -1.63 -2.40
C LYS A 174 17.02 -2.73 -2.90
N PRO A 175 18.34 -2.49 -2.95
CA PRO A 175 19.29 -3.41 -3.54
C PRO A 175 19.36 -4.78 -2.85
N ASP A 176 19.08 -4.85 -1.54
CA ASP A 176 19.04 -6.10 -0.77
C ASP A 176 17.97 -7.08 -1.28
N ARG A 177 16.87 -6.56 -1.88
CA ARG A 177 15.84 -7.37 -2.54
C ARG A 177 16.31 -8.13 -3.76
N LEU A 178 17.40 -7.65 -4.34
CA LEU A 178 18.06 -8.24 -5.51
C LEU A 178 19.35 -9.01 -5.15
N GLY A 179 19.65 -9.14 -3.85
CA GLY A 179 20.87 -9.73 -3.35
C GLY A 179 22.12 -8.85 -3.57
N LEU A 180 21.92 -7.56 -3.83
CA LEU A 180 22.98 -6.58 -4.02
C LEU A 180 23.24 -5.83 -2.71
N ARG A 181 24.49 -5.44 -2.48
CA ARG A 181 24.85 -4.55 -1.35
C ARG A 181 24.46 -3.09 -1.61
N ALA A 182 24.60 -2.66 -2.85
CA ALA A 182 24.23 -1.35 -3.36
C ALA A 182 24.03 -1.44 -4.88
N TRP A 183 23.32 -0.49 -5.45
CA TRP A 183 23.30 -0.30 -6.89
C TRP A 183 24.70 0.11 -7.37
N PRO A 184 25.19 -0.46 -8.48
CA PRO A 184 26.51 -0.10 -8.99
C PRO A 184 26.51 1.32 -9.57
N GLU A 185 27.60 2.02 -9.40
CA GLU A 185 27.84 3.30 -10.07
C GLU A 185 28.04 3.08 -11.57
N VAL A 186 27.31 3.84 -12.38
CA VAL A 186 27.44 3.85 -13.84
C VAL A 186 27.96 5.21 -14.25
N PRO A 187 29.09 5.31 -14.95
CA PRO A 187 29.66 6.58 -15.39
C PRO A 187 28.72 7.36 -16.31
N TYR A 188 28.82 8.70 -16.22
CA TYR A 188 28.08 9.58 -17.11
C TYR A 188 28.40 9.27 -18.59
N GLY A 189 27.38 9.24 -19.44
CA GLY A 189 27.51 8.92 -20.86
C GLY A 189 27.38 7.43 -21.21
N GLU A 190 27.33 6.55 -20.21
CA GLU A 190 26.93 5.15 -20.39
C GLU A 190 25.42 5.00 -20.14
N ASP A 191 24.73 4.19 -20.98
CA ASP A 191 23.35 3.82 -20.70
C ASP A 191 23.25 3.13 -19.34
N TRP A 192 22.46 3.69 -18.44
CA TRP A 192 22.46 3.29 -17.03
C TRP A 192 22.01 1.84 -16.86
N LYS A 193 20.92 1.41 -17.53
CA LYS A 193 20.39 0.04 -17.40
C LYS A 193 21.36 -1.00 -17.92
N THR A 194 21.95 -0.75 -19.07
CA THR A 194 23.00 -1.61 -19.64
C THR A 194 24.24 -1.65 -18.75
N GLY A 195 24.64 -0.50 -18.22
CA GLY A 195 25.76 -0.37 -17.31
C GLY A 195 25.58 -1.11 -16.01
N VAL A 196 24.39 -1.06 -15.42
CA VAL A 196 24.01 -1.86 -14.25
C VAL A 196 24.09 -3.34 -14.57
N CYS A 197 23.38 -3.80 -15.61
CA CYS A 197 23.32 -5.22 -15.96
C CYS A 197 24.73 -5.81 -16.13
N ARG A 198 25.63 -5.12 -16.84
CA ARG A 198 27.01 -5.56 -17.04
C ARG A 198 27.76 -5.72 -15.70
N ARG A 199 27.57 -4.79 -14.74
CA ARG A 199 28.31 -4.81 -13.46
C ARG A 199 27.80 -5.83 -12.48
N VAL A 200 26.51 -6.16 -12.54
CA VAL A 200 25.89 -7.16 -11.64
C VAL A 200 25.79 -8.55 -12.28
N GLY A 201 26.25 -8.71 -13.54
CA GLY A 201 26.25 -9.99 -14.23
C GLY A 201 24.91 -10.43 -14.78
N TRP A 202 24.00 -9.48 -15.08
CA TRP A 202 22.75 -9.76 -15.79
C TRP A 202 22.99 -9.69 -17.30
N SER A 203 22.27 -10.51 -18.07
CA SER A 203 22.54 -10.64 -19.53
C SER A 203 22.21 -9.36 -20.31
N ASP A 204 21.10 -8.72 -19.98
CA ASP A 204 20.61 -7.54 -20.67
C ASP A 204 19.57 -6.76 -19.82
N PRO A 205 19.14 -5.56 -20.23
CA PRO A 205 18.14 -4.79 -19.53
C PRO A 205 16.76 -5.47 -19.40
N LYS A 206 16.41 -6.40 -20.30
CA LYS A 206 15.14 -7.14 -20.22
C LYS A 206 15.18 -8.15 -19.06
N GLU A 207 16.27 -8.89 -18.93
CA GLU A 207 16.49 -9.75 -17.76
C GLU A 207 16.54 -8.90 -16.48
N GLY A 208 17.30 -7.80 -16.51
CA GLY A 208 17.40 -6.87 -15.39
C GLY A 208 16.03 -6.38 -14.93
N TRP A 209 15.19 -5.95 -15.85
CA TRP A 209 13.82 -5.55 -15.54
C TRP A 209 13.00 -6.67 -14.91
N ASN A 210 13.05 -7.87 -15.45
CA ASN A 210 12.32 -9.00 -14.88
C ASN A 210 12.74 -9.27 -13.43
N ARG A 211 14.05 -9.18 -13.13
CA ARG A 211 14.56 -9.34 -11.76
C ARG A 211 14.06 -8.24 -10.83
N VAL A 212 14.20 -6.99 -11.25
CA VAL A 212 13.73 -5.82 -10.48
C VAL A 212 12.25 -5.90 -10.22
N TYR A 213 11.45 -6.11 -11.26
CA TYR A 213 10.00 -6.20 -11.13
C TYR A 213 9.57 -7.32 -10.19
N ASN A 214 10.16 -8.51 -10.30
CA ASN A 214 9.81 -9.66 -9.47
C ASN A 214 10.28 -9.49 -8.00
N ALA A 215 11.30 -8.72 -7.74
CA ALA A 215 11.80 -8.44 -6.40
C ALA A 215 10.86 -7.53 -5.59
N VAL A 216 10.03 -6.72 -6.25
CA VAL A 216 9.05 -5.86 -5.60
C VAL A 216 7.78 -6.64 -5.30
N THR A 217 7.41 -6.75 -4.04
CA THR A 217 6.17 -7.39 -3.58
C THR A 217 5.26 -6.45 -2.80
N SER A 218 5.83 -5.36 -2.28
CA SER A 218 5.09 -4.34 -1.51
C SER A 218 5.88 -3.03 -1.47
N PHE A 219 5.26 -1.98 -0.91
CA PHE A 219 5.92 -0.68 -0.65
C PHE A 219 7.21 -0.80 0.18
N ARG A 220 7.38 -1.87 0.96
CA ARG A 220 8.58 -2.08 1.79
C ARG A 220 9.84 -2.39 0.98
N ASP A 221 9.67 -2.76 -0.27
CA ASP A 221 10.75 -3.17 -1.16
C ASP A 221 11.34 -2.00 -1.95
N VAL A 222 10.71 -0.83 -1.84
CA VAL A 222 11.16 0.40 -2.49
C VAL A 222 11.61 1.47 -1.49
N ASP A 223 12.33 2.47 -1.96
CA ASP A 223 12.83 3.57 -1.16
C ASP A 223 11.69 4.50 -0.69
N SER A 224 11.87 5.12 0.47
CA SER A 224 10.88 6.00 1.06
C SER A 224 10.61 7.27 0.23
N SER A 225 11.57 7.74 -0.56
CA SER A 225 11.37 8.89 -1.44
C SER A 225 10.36 8.59 -2.55
N LEU A 226 10.40 7.39 -3.14
CA LEU A 226 9.40 6.94 -4.10
C LEU A 226 8.03 6.77 -3.43
N ILE A 227 7.99 6.16 -2.22
CA ILE A 227 6.74 6.01 -1.48
C ILE A 227 6.08 7.38 -1.26
N GLY A 228 6.80 8.31 -0.67
CA GLY A 228 6.26 9.65 -0.40
C GLY A 228 5.87 10.41 -1.66
N ALA A 229 6.59 10.22 -2.77
CA ALA A 229 6.24 10.82 -4.05
C ALA A 229 4.90 10.31 -4.57
N VAL A 230 4.70 8.98 -4.60
CA VAL A 230 3.47 8.37 -5.12
C VAL A 230 2.27 8.64 -4.21
N GLU A 231 2.42 8.53 -2.88
CA GLU A 231 1.34 8.80 -1.92
C GLU A 231 0.82 10.25 -2.07
N ARG A 232 1.70 11.24 -2.21
CA ARG A 232 1.30 12.62 -2.48
C ARG A 232 0.51 12.78 -3.78
N LEU A 233 0.88 12.03 -4.82
CA LEU A 233 0.12 12.05 -6.08
C LEU A 233 -1.26 11.42 -5.92
N VAL A 234 -1.35 10.31 -5.22
CA VAL A 234 -2.63 9.65 -4.91
C VAL A 234 -3.53 10.61 -4.14
N ASP A 235 -3.04 11.20 -3.06
CA ASP A 235 -3.79 12.17 -2.26
C ASP A 235 -4.25 13.36 -3.10
N PHE A 236 -3.38 13.92 -3.94
CA PHE A 236 -3.70 15.07 -4.79
C PHE A 236 -4.81 14.76 -5.79
N VAL A 237 -4.80 13.61 -6.44
CA VAL A 237 -5.79 13.28 -7.49
C VAL A 237 -7.10 12.73 -6.93
N THR A 238 -7.12 12.28 -5.68
CA THR A 238 -8.30 11.68 -5.03
C THR A 238 -9.00 12.61 -4.05
N THR A 239 -8.31 13.65 -3.53
CA THR A 239 -8.83 14.57 -2.51
C THR A 239 -8.92 15.99 -3.10
N PRO A 240 -10.08 16.38 -3.68
CA PRO A 240 -10.21 17.65 -4.38
C PRO A 240 -9.94 18.91 -3.53
N GLU A 241 -10.05 18.79 -2.21
CA GLU A 241 -9.85 19.89 -1.26
C GLU A 241 -8.36 20.19 -1.03
N LEU A 242 -7.46 19.22 -1.26
CA LEU A 242 -6.02 19.44 -1.10
C LEU A 242 -5.46 20.25 -2.29
N SER A 243 -4.70 21.27 -1.97
CA SER A 243 -3.89 22.01 -2.93
C SER A 243 -2.50 21.35 -3.10
N LYS A 244 -1.75 21.75 -4.11
CA LYS A 244 -0.36 21.27 -4.26
C LYS A 244 0.57 21.84 -3.18
N GLU A 245 0.22 22.99 -2.60
CA GLU A 245 0.93 23.62 -1.51
C GLU A 245 0.78 22.83 -0.19
N ASP A 246 -0.37 22.18 0.02
CA ASP A 246 -0.61 21.31 1.18
C ASP A 246 0.21 20.01 1.14
N LEU A 247 0.71 19.65 -0.03
CA LEU A 247 1.45 18.41 -0.31
C LEU A 247 2.94 18.64 -0.64
N ALA A 248 3.43 19.88 -0.54
CA ALA A 248 4.80 20.25 -0.86
C ALA A 248 5.83 19.76 0.17
#